data_4585f11ea6e947dc213b31a498ce9c1a
#
_entry.id   4585f11ea6e947dc213b31a498ce9c1a
#
_cell.length_a   1.000
_cell.length_b   1.000
_cell.length_c   1.000
_cell.angle_alpha   90.00
_cell.angle_beta   90.00
_cell.angle_gamma   90.00
#
_symmetry.space_group_name_H-M   'P 1'
#
loop_
_entity.id
_entity.type
_entity.pdbx_description
1 polymer ?
#
loop_
_entity_poly.entity_id
_entity_poly.type
_entity_poly.pdbx_seq_one_letter_code
_entity_poly.pdbx_strand_id
1 'polypeptide(L)'
;SKDYHTSGAWIAIACAGIVSKILELNKNQIREAFGIAEFYGPRSQMMRCIDYPTMVKDGSGWGAMSGVNAAYLAKEGFSGSPAITVEDESLSYIWSDLGSKWYTNEQYLKLYPVCRWAQPSLEACLDLKRKHNIDVNNIESITINTFHEAKRLDNRSVSYTHLTLPTRS
;
A
#
# COMPACT_ATOMS: atom_id res chain seq x y z
N SER A 1 2.52 1.22 -15.67
CA SER A 1 3.94 0.84 -15.70
C SER A 1 4.40 0.42 -14.32
N LYS A 2 5.22 -0.62 -14.23
CA LYS A 2 5.80 -1.08 -12.96
C LYS A 2 6.65 -0.01 -12.25
N ASP A 3 7.14 0.96 -12.99
CA ASP A 3 7.95 2.05 -12.46
C ASP A 3 7.13 3.07 -11.67
N TYR A 4 5.84 3.15 -11.95
CA TYR A 4 4.89 4.06 -11.29
C TYR A 4 3.89 3.29 -10.45
N HIS A 5 4.36 2.33 -9.69
CA HIS A 5 3.55 1.56 -8.77
C HIS A 5 3.51 2.22 -7.40
N THR A 6 2.30 2.49 -6.93
CA THR A 6 2.08 3.00 -5.57
C THR A 6 0.69 2.59 -5.07
N SER A 7 0.60 2.29 -3.80
CA SER A 7 -0.67 2.01 -3.13
C SER A 7 -1.64 3.19 -3.14
N GLY A 8 -1.14 4.41 -3.31
CA GLY A 8 -1.98 5.61 -3.31
C GLY A 8 -3.07 5.63 -4.37
N ALA A 9 -2.81 5.07 -5.55
CA ALA A 9 -3.76 5.09 -6.65
C ALA A 9 -5.05 4.30 -6.35
N TRP A 10 -4.95 3.07 -5.87
CA TRP A 10 -6.12 2.25 -5.54
C TRP A 10 -6.74 2.63 -4.19
N ILE A 11 -5.97 3.13 -3.23
CA ILE A 11 -6.49 3.66 -1.98
C ILE A 11 -7.35 4.90 -2.23
N ALA A 12 -6.98 5.74 -3.19
CA ALA A 12 -7.81 6.90 -3.55
C ALA A 12 -9.23 6.47 -3.98
N ILE A 13 -9.34 5.47 -4.83
CA ILE A 13 -10.62 4.92 -5.29
C ILE A 13 -11.40 4.34 -4.09
N ALA A 14 -10.75 3.51 -3.27
CA ALA A 14 -11.40 2.91 -2.10
C ALA A 14 -11.93 3.97 -1.12
N CYS A 15 -11.13 4.99 -0.82
CA CYS A 15 -11.55 6.08 0.06
C CYS A 15 -12.66 6.93 -0.54
N ALA A 16 -12.64 7.19 -1.86
CA ALA A 16 -13.74 7.87 -2.54
C ALA A 16 -15.06 7.11 -2.38
N GLY A 17 -15.04 5.79 -2.56
CA GLY A 17 -16.22 4.94 -2.36
C GLY A 17 -16.75 4.97 -0.92
N ILE A 18 -15.86 4.82 0.06
CA ILE A 18 -16.24 4.86 1.48
C ILE A 18 -16.87 6.21 1.86
N VAL A 19 -16.19 7.31 1.49
CA VAL A 19 -16.67 8.66 1.83
C VAL A 19 -17.95 9.01 1.07
N SER A 20 -18.07 8.61 -0.19
CA SER A 20 -19.31 8.77 -0.95
C SER A 20 -20.49 8.09 -0.27
N LYS A 21 -20.28 6.90 0.29
CA LYS A 21 -21.32 6.20 1.06
C LYS A 21 -21.67 6.93 2.37
N ILE A 22 -20.68 7.44 3.09
CA ILE A 22 -20.89 8.20 4.33
C ILE A 22 -21.64 9.52 4.06
N LEU A 23 -21.35 10.17 2.94
CA LEU A 23 -21.98 11.42 2.51
C LEU A 23 -23.34 11.19 1.82
N GLU A 24 -23.77 9.95 1.68
CA GLU A 24 -25.03 9.54 1.02
C GLU A 24 -25.16 10.10 -0.40
N LEU A 25 -24.06 10.09 -1.16
CA LEU A 25 -24.02 10.58 -2.53
C LEU A 25 -24.89 9.71 -3.44
N ASN A 26 -25.53 10.35 -4.43
CA ASN A 26 -26.26 9.63 -5.46
C ASN A 26 -25.32 8.93 -6.45
N LYS A 27 -25.85 8.04 -7.31
CA LYS A 27 -25.07 7.24 -8.26
C LYS A 27 -24.17 8.08 -9.18
N ASN A 28 -24.67 9.22 -9.65
CA ASN A 28 -23.89 10.08 -10.54
C ASN A 28 -22.72 10.72 -9.77
N GLN A 29 -22.96 11.24 -8.58
CA GLN A 29 -21.92 11.80 -7.73
C GLN A 29 -20.86 10.75 -7.33
N ILE A 30 -21.28 9.52 -7.05
CA ILE A 30 -20.34 8.42 -6.77
C ILE A 30 -19.45 8.13 -7.99
N ARG A 31 -20.05 8.09 -9.19
CA ARG A 31 -19.31 7.91 -10.43
C ARG A 31 -18.29 9.02 -10.65
N GLU A 32 -18.69 10.27 -10.46
CA GLU A 32 -17.79 11.42 -10.55
C GLU A 32 -16.66 11.33 -9.50
N ALA A 33 -16.99 10.95 -8.26
CA ALA A 33 -15.99 10.77 -7.20
C ALA A 33 -14.95 9.72 -7.55
N PHE A 34 -15.34 8.58 -8.11
CA PHE A 34 -14.40 7.57 -8.57
C PHE A 34 -13.51 8.09 -9.69
N GLY A 35 -14.08 8.79 -10.67
CA GLY A 35 -13.33 9.36 -11.77
C GLY A 35 -12.30 10.41 -11.33
N ILE A 36 -12.67 11.29 -10.41
CA ILE A 36 -11.77 12.28 -9.81
C ILE A 36 -10.65 11.57 -9.04
N ALA A 37 -11.00 10.58 -8.22
CA ALA A 37 -10.04 9.85 -7.40
C ALA A 37 -9.05 9.05 -8.24
N GLU A 38 -9.49 8.43 -9.32
CA GLU A 38 -8.61 7.69 -10.23
C GLU A 38 -7.66 8.63 -10.97
N PHE A 39 -8.15 9.77 -11.45
CA PHE A 39 -7.34 10.71 -12.21
C PHE A 39 -6.27 11.39 -11.33
N TYR A 40 -6.65 11.83 -10.13
CA TYR A 40 -5.75 12.54 -9.21
C TYR A 40 -5.10 11.65 -8.16
N GLY A 41 -5.40 10.36 -8.14
CA GLY A 41 -4.74 9.41 -7.23
C GLY A 41 -3.23 9.41 -7.43
N PRO A 42 -2.44 9.49 -6.35
CA PRO A 42 -0.99 9.61 -6.46
C PRO A 42 -0.39 8.40 -7.15
N ARG A 43 0.44 8.67 -8.16
CA ARG A 43 1.21 7.68 -8.91
C ARG A 43 2.67 8.11 -8.90
N SER A 44 3.47 7.42 -8.11
CA SER A 44 4.89 7.72 -7.96
C SER A 44 5.75 6.47 -8.16
N GLN A 45 7.02 6.68 -8.42
CA GLN A 45 8.00 5.59 -8.45
C GLN A 45 8.28 5.16 -7.02
N MET A 46 7.63 4.09 -6.56
CA MET A 46 7.72 3.62 -5.18
C MET A 46 9.16 3.40 -4.72
N MET A 47 10.04 2.87 -5.60
CA MET A 47 11.43 2.62 -5.23
C MET A 47 12.20 3.88 -4.81
N ARG A 48 11.74 5.07 -5.18
CA ARG A 48 12.36 6.32 -4.72
C ARG A 48 12.32 6.52 -3.21
N CYS A 49 11.28 6.04 -2.54
CA CYS A 49 11.21 6.12 -1.08
C CYS A 49 12.12 5.09 -0.37
N ILE A 50 12.60 4.10 -1.11
CA ILE A 50 13.54 3.07 -0.63
C ILE A 50 14.98 3.48 -0.93
N ASP A 51 15.27 3.89 -2.18
CA ASP A 51 16.61 4.29 -2.60
C ASP A 51 17.09 5.58 -1.91
N TYR A 52 16.14 6.45 -1.57
CA TYR A 52 16.41 7.71 -0.89
C TYR A 52 15.66 7.75 0.45
N PRO A 53 16.19 7.12 1.49
CA PRO A 53 15.56 7.04 2.80
C PRO A 53 15.31 8.43 3.40
N THR A 54 14.05 8.81 3.49
CA THR A 54 13.58 10.09 4.04
C THR A 54 12.28 9.86 4.81
N MET A 55 11.61 10.91 5.21
CA MET A 55 10.26 10.83 5.79
C MET A 55 9.17 10.56 4.75
N VAL A 56 9.49 10.61 3.46
CA VAL A 56 8.56 10.23 2.38
C VAL A 56 8.29 8.74 2.46
N LYS A 57 7.02 8.37 2.51
CA LYS A 57 6.54 6.98 2.54
C LYS A 57 5.75 6.68 1.27
N ASP A 58 5.28 5.44 1.17
CA ASP A 58 4.33 5.03 0.14
C ASP A 58 3.09 5.94 0.11
N GLY A 59 2.45 6.02 -1.04
CA GLY A 59 1.38 6.98 -1.33
C GLY A 59 0.05 6.75 -0.62
N SER A 60 -0.05 5.82 0.34
CA SER A 60 -1.33 5.46 0.98
C SER A 60 -2.06 6.64 1.62
N GLY A 61 -1.36 7.44 2.43
CA GLY A 61 -1.97 8.61 3.08
C GLY A 61 -2.43 9.68 2.08
N TRP A 62 -1.62 9.93 1.05
CA TRP A 62 -1.98 10.86 -0.02
C TRP A 62 -3.11 10.32 -0.89
N GLY A 63 -3.16 9.00 -1.11
CA GLY A 63 -4.29 8.35 -1.77
C GLY A 63 -5.59 8.53 -0.99
N ALA A 64 -5.56 8.31 0.32
CA ALA A 64 -6.73 8.54 1.16
C ALA A 64 -7.20 10.00 1.10
N MET A 65 -6.30 10.96 1.19
CA MET A 65 -6.61 12.38 1.09
C MET A 65 -7.22 12.73 -0.27
N SER A 66 -6.67 12.21 -1.38
CA SER A 66 -7.24 12.39 -2.72
C SER A 66 -8.66 11.81 -2.82
N GLY A 67 -8.89 10.62 -2.27
CA GLY A 67 -10.20 9.97 -2.30
C GLY A 67 -11.26 10.73 -1.49
N VAL A 68 -10.89 11.20 -0.30
CA VAL A 68 -11.78 12.04 0.53
C VAL A 68 -12.15 13.31 -0.24
N ASN A 69 -11.15 14.03 -0.77
CA ASN A 69 -11.41 15.25 -1.55
C ASN A 69 -12.28 14.99 -2.78
N ALA A 70 -12.05 13.87 -3.48
CA ALA A 70 -12.84 13.50 -4.65
C ALA A 70 -14.34 13.39 -4.32
N ALA A 71 -14.68 12.75 -3.19
CA ALA A 71 -16.07 12.62 -2.77
C ALA A 71 -16.70 13.99 -2.43
N TYR A 72 -15.97 14.87 -1.73
CA TYR A 72 -16.46 16.21 -1.44
C TYR A 72 -16.61 17.06 -2.70
N LEU A 73 -15.65 17.00 -3.63
CA LEU A 73 -15.75 17.71 -4.92
C LEU A 73 -16.97 17.24 -5.72
N ALA A 74 -17.19 15.93 -5.81
CA ALA A 74 -18.35 15.38 -6.49
C ALA A 74 -19.68 15.77 -5.82
N LYS A 75 -19.70 15.88 -4.48
CA LYS A 75 -20.84 16.39 -3.74
C LYS A 75 -21.23 17.79 -4.16
N GLU A 76 -20.24 18.65 -4.38
CA GLU A 76 -20.42 20.05 -4.80
C GLU A 76 -20.60 20.20 -6.33
N GLY A 77 -20.74 19.09 -7.06
CA GLY A 77 -21.05 19.12 -8.49
C GLY A 77 -19.83 19.16 -9.42
N PHE A 78 -18.62 18.94 -8.89
CA PHE A 78 -17.45 18.78 -9.75
C PHE A 78 -17.52 17.45 -10.51
N SER A 79 -17.32 17.50 -11.84
CA SER A 79 -17.36 16.31 -12.68
C SER A 79 -15.98 15.71 -12.89
N GLY A 80 -15.90 14.39 -12.93
CA GLY A 80 -14.70 13.63 -13.18
C GLY A 80 -14.70 12.95 -14.55
N SER A 81 -13.53 12.48 -14.98
CA SER A 81 -13.45 11.54 -16.10
C SER A 81 -13.95 10.16 -15.69
N PRO A 82 -14.41 9.30 -16.62
CA PRO A 82 -14.75 7.93 -16.27
C PRO A 82 -13.61 7.21 -15.56
N ALA A 83 -13.90 6.53 -14.46
CA ALA A 83 -12.93 5.71 -13.75
C ALA A 83 -12.71 4.39 -14.52
N ILE A 84 -11.68 4.32 -15.33
CA ILE A 84 -11.41 3.18 -16.22
C ILE A 84 -11.26 1.88 -15.41
N THR A 85 -10.58 1.91 -14.27
CA THR A 85 -10.41 0.71 -13.43
C THR A 85 -11.71 0.21 -12.80
N VAL A 86 -12.75 1.02 -12.78
CA VAL A 86 -14.07 0.68 -12.21
C VAL A 86 -15.10 0.40 -13.32
N GLU A 87 -15.06 1.17 -14.41
CA GLU A 87 -16.11 1.17 -15.44
C GLU A 87 -15.79 0.32 -16.68
N ASP A 88 -14.52 -0.04 -16.92
CA ASP A 88 -14.13 -0.83 -18.08
C ASP A 88 -14.62 -2.27 -17.94
N GLU A 89 -15.42 -2.73 -18.89
CA GLU A 89 -15.98 -4.08 -18.90
C GLU A 89 -14.90 -5.17 -18.88
N SER A 90 -13.75 -4.93 -19.49
CA SER A 90 -12.62 -5.86 -19.48
C SER A 90 -12.03 -6.08 -18.08
N LEU A 91 -12.30 -5.19 -17.14
CA LEU A 91 -11.87 -5.24 -15.75
C LEU A 91 -12.98 -5.65 -14.77
N SER A 92 -14.19 -5.90 -15.26
CA SER A 92 -15.35 -6.26 -14.43
C SER A 92 -15.10 -7.48 -13.54
N TYR A 93 -14.24 -8.40 -13.96
CA TYR A 93 -13.87 -9.57 -13.18
C TYR A 93 -13.20 -9.23 -11.83
N ILE A 94 -12.54 -8.07 -11.72
CA ILE A 94 -11.90 -7.60 -10.47
C ILE A 94 -12.96 -7.30 -9.40
N TRP A 95 -14.13 -6.88 -9.83
CA TRP A 95 -15.23 -6.44 -8.96
C TRP A 95 -16.34 -7.49 -8.80
N SER A 96 -16.23 -8.62 -9.52
CA SER A 96 -17.29 -9.63 -9.60
C SER A 96 -17.61 -10.33 -8.27
N ASP A 97 -16.68 -10.32 -7.33
CA ASP A 97 -16.83 -10.95 -6.00
C ASP A 97 -17.22 -9.97 -4.89
N LEU A 98 -17.45 -8.68 -5.22
CA LEU A 98 -17.91 -7.70 -4.24
C LEU A 98 -19.23 -8.13 -3.58
N GLY A 99 -19.23 -8.09 -2.24
CA GLY A 99 -20.38 -8.50 -1.44
C GLY A 99 -20.47 -10.01 -1.16
N SER A 100 -19.65 -10.83 -1.84
CA SER A 100 -19.59 -12.29 -1.61
C SER A 100 -18.28 -12.74 -0.99
N LYS A 101 -17.16 -12.10 -1.35
CA LYS A 101 -15.84 -12.39 -0.81
C LYS A 101 -15.25 -11.18 -0.09
N TRP A 102 -14.71 -11.43 1.09
CA TRP A 102 -14.11 -10.39 1.94
C TRP A 102 -12.63 -10.70 2.17
N TYR A 103 -11.77 -10.11 1.36
CA TYR A 103 -10.31 -10.28 1.45
C TYR A 103 -9.72 -9.85 2.79
N THR A 104 -10.44 -9.06 3.58
CA THR A 104 -10.06 -8.74 4.96
C THR A 104 -9.89 -9.99 5.81
N ASN A 105 -10.63 -11.06 5.53
CA ASN A 105 -10.52 -12.34 6.24
C ASN A 105 -9.26 -13.13 5.87
N GLU A 106 -8.61 -12.78 4.78
CA GLU A 106 -7.38 -13.41 4.29
C GLU A 106 -6.11 -12.63 4.70
N GLN A 107 -6.27 -11.55 5.45
CA GLN A 107 -5.15 -10.76 5.95
C GLN A 107 -4.41 -11.48 7.06
N TYR A 108 -3.12 -11.20 7.16
CA TYR A 108 -2.28 -11.66 8.26
C TYR A 108 -1.54 -10.47 8.89
N LEU A 109 -1.18 -10.62 10.15
CA LEU A 109 -0.41 -9.62 10.87
C LEU A 109 1.08 -9.72 10.53
N LYS A 110 1.75 -8.58 10.45
CA LYS A 110 3.20 -8.54 10.40
C LYS A 110 3.76 -8.95 11.77
N LEU A 111 4.66 -9.91 11.78
CA LEU A 111 5.32 -10.35 13.01
C LEU A 111 6.43 -9.39 13.46
N TYR A 112 7.02 -8.65 12.51
CA TYR A 112 8.17 -7.77 12.77
C TYR A 112 7.91 -6.37 12.24
N PRO A 113 8.36 -5.31 12.93
CA PRO A 113 8.17 -3.92 12.54
C PRO A 113 9.15 -3.49 11.43
N VAL A 114 9.32 -4.32 10.43
CA VAL A 114 10.22 -4.09 9.29
C VAL A 114 9.46 -4.24 7.97
N CYS A 115 10.08 -3.76 6.88
CA CYS A 115 9.53 -3.92 5.54
C CYS A 115 9.20 -5.40 5.27
N ARG A 116 8.06 -5.66 4.61
CA ARG A 116 7.63 -7.03 4.27
C ARG A 116 8.70 -7.80 3.50
N TRP A 117 9.46 -7.14 2.66
CA TRP A 117 10.53 -7.75 1.86
C TRP A 117 11.71 -8.26 2.70
N ALA A 118 11.94 -7.72 3.89
CA ALA A 118 12.98 -8.18 4.79
C ALA A 118 12.54 -9.36 5.68
N GLN A 119 11.24 -9.58 5.84
CA GLN A 119 10.73 -10.56 6.81
C GLN A 119 11.14 -12.00 6.53
N PRO A 120 11.13 -12.51 5.28
CA PRO A 120 11.58 -13.87 5.02
C PRO A 120 13.05 -14.10 5.44
N SER A 121 13.91 -13.13 5.17
CA SER A 121 15.33 -13.21 5.56
C SER A 121 15.50 -13.17 7.08
N LEU A 122 14.75 -12.31 7.75
CA LEU A 122 14.75 -12.22 9.21
C LEU A 122 14.26 -13.52 9.85
N GLU A 123 13.15 -14.07 9.38
CA GLU A 123 12.62 -15.33 9.90
C GLU A 123 13.58 -16.50 9.67
N ALA A 124 14.19 -16.57 8.49
CA ALA A 124 15.21 -17.58 8.20
C ALA A 124 16.40 -17.51 9.16
N CYS A 125 16.92 -16.32 9.45
CA CYS A 125 18.01 -16.13 10.41
C CYS A 125 17.60 -16.56 11.83
N LEU A 126 16.40 -16.17 12.27
CA LEU A 126 15.91 -16.54 13.59
C LEU A 126 15.67 -18.05 13.71
N ASP A 127 15.16 -18.67 12.66
CA ASP A 127 14.93 -20.10 12.62
C ASP A 127 16.24 -20.90 12.66
N LEU A 128 17.24 -20.50 11.88
CA LEU A 128 18.58 -21.09 11.92
C LEU A 128 19.20 -20.95 13.31
N LYS A 129 19.10 -19.76 13.90
CA LYS A 129 19.59 -19.54 15.28
C LYS A 129 18.95 -20.50 16.27
N ARG A 130 17.62 -20.67 16.21
CA ARG A 130 16.89 -21.59 17.11
C ARG A 130 17.29 -23.05 16.87
N LYS A 131 17.32 -23.49 15.59
CA LYS A 131 17.59 -24.89 15.22
C LYS A 131 19.00 -25.34 15.56
N HIS A 132 19.97 -24.45 15.43
CA HIS A 132 21.38 -24.79 15.59
C HIS A 132 22.00 -24.20 16.88
N ASN A 133 21.20 -23.58 17.74
CA ASN A 133 21.64 -22.90 18.94
C ASN A 133 22.85 -21.98 18.72
N ILE A 134 22.78 -21.15 17.66
CA ILE A 134 23.90 -20.31 17.23
C ILE A 134 24.09 -19.17 18.24
N ASP A 135 25.32 -19.06 18.78
CA ASP A 135 25.73 -17.86 19.52
C ASP A 135 26.02 -16.72 18.53
N VAL A 136 25.33 -15.59 18.71
CA VAL A 136 25.48 -14.42 17.84
C VAL A 136 26.88 -13.83 17.84
N ASN A 137 27.64 -14.04 18.93
CA ASN A 137 29.03 -13.56 19.04
C ASN A 137 30.00 -14.35 18.14
N ASN A 138 29.62 -15.54 17.70
CA ASN A 138 30.43 -16.42 16.85
C ASN A 138 30.06 -16.31 15.36
N ILE A 139 29.20 -15.37 14.98
CA ILE A 139 28.82 -15.18 13.57
C ILE A 139 29.85 -14.30 12.88
N GLU A 140 30.60 -14.87 11.94
CA GLU A 140 31.55 -14.12 11.11
C GLU A 140 30.87 -13.39 9.94
N SER A 141 29.89 -14.03 9.32
CA SER A 141 29.17 -13.45 8.18
C SER A 141 27.78 -14.03 8.02
N ILE A 142 26.89 -13.25 7.40
CA ILE A 142 25.56 -13.68 6.99
C ILE A 142 25.40 -13.38 5.51
N THR A 143 25.11 -14.40 4.70
CA THR A 143 24.80 -14.25 3.28
C THR A 143 23.31 -14.46 3.05
N ILE A 144 22.64 -13.46 2.49
CA ILE A 144 21.21 -13.51 2.17
C ILE A 144 21.03 -13.50 0.66
N ASN A 145 20.48 -14.57 0.11
CA ASN A 145 20.06 -14.65 -1.28
C ASN A 145 18.60 -14.25 -1.38
N THR A 146 18.32 -13.14 -2.03
CA THR A 146 16.97 -12.55 -2.12
C THR A 146 16.75 -11.85 -3.46
N PHE A 147 15.53 -11.39 -3.72
CA PHE A 147 15.16 -10.69 -4.95
C PHE A 147 15.73 -9.25 -4.99
N HIS A 148 15.74 -8.68 -6.21
CA HIS A 148 16.42 -7.41 -6.49
C HIS A 148 15.97 -6.25 -5.59
N GLU A 149 14.67 -6.07 -5.41
CA GLU A 149 14.11 -4.95 -4.64
C GLU A 149 14.46 -5.05 -3.15
N ALA A 150 14.50 -6.28 -2.61
CA ALA A 150 14.89 -6.48 -1.20
C ALA A 150 16.36 -6.14 -0.94
N LYS A 151 17.25 -6.30 -1.94
CA LYS A 151 18.67 -5.91 -1.83
C LYS A 151 18.85 -4.39 -1.70
N ARG A 152 17.85 -3.60 -2.13
CA ARG A 152 17.89 -2.14 -2.11
C ARG A 152 17.41 -1.55 -0.80
N LEU A 153 16.89 -2.38 0.12
CA LEU A 153 16.49 -1.92 1.44
C LEU A 153 17.69 -1.35 2.19
N ASP A 154 17.49 -0.18 2.80
CA ASP A 154 18.51 0.45 3.61
C ASP A 154 18.77 -0.38 4.88
N ASN A 155 20.03 -0.64 5.17
CA ASN A 155 20.50 -1.40 6.33
C ASN A 155 21.09 -0.51 7.43
N ARG A 156 21.10 0.81 7.25
CA ARG A 156 21.57 1.74 8.28
C ARG A 156 20.62 1.79 9.47
N SER A 157 21.20 1.93 10.66
CA SER A 157 20.41 2.10 11.87
C SER A 157 19.73 3.46 11.83
N VAL A 158 18.52 3.53 11.71
CA VAL A 158 17.46 4.51 11.79
C VAL A 158 16.48 4.25 10.64
N SER A 159 15.45 4.01 10.87
CA SER A 159 14.40 4.25 11.67
C SER A 159 13.12 4.75 11.04
N TYR A 160 13.05 5.61 10.07
CA TYR A 160 11.78 6.13 9.55
C TYR A 160 11.27 5.42 8.29
N THR A 161 12.15 4.74 7.57
CA THR A 161 11.83 4.19 6.26
C THR A 161 11.35 2.74 6.29
N HIS A 162 11.76 1.98 7.30
CA HIS A 162 11.49 0.53 7.38
C HIS A 162 10.66 0.14 8.60
N LEU A 163 10.52 1.03 9.56
CA LEU A 163 9.65 0.82 10.71
C LEU A 163 8.22 1.22 10.36
N THR A 164 7.31 0.31 10.49
CA THR A 164 5.92 0.68 10.72
C THR A 164 5.89 1.37 12.06
N LEU A 165 5.39 2.61 12.11
CA LEU A 165 5.22 3.30 13.38
C LEU A 165 4.47 2.39 14.34
N PRO A 166 4.95 2.22 15.59
CA PRO A 166 4.16 1.54 16.58
C PRO A 166 2.85 2.31 16.72
N THR A 167 1.75 1.62 16.51
CA THR A 167 0.45 2.12 16.94
C THR A 167 0.55 2.26 18.44
N ARG A 168 0.52 3.48 18.94
CA ARG A 168 0.38 3.71 20.37
C ARG A 168 -0.98 3.13 20.79
N SER A 169 -0.93 2.10 21.61
CA SER A 169 -2.06 1.68 22.45
C SER A 169 -2.40 2.77 23.46
#